data_238f2ed6e25cb1e13d50b5a531355074
#
_entry.id   238f2ed6e25cb1e13d50b5a531355074
#
_cell.length_a   1.000
_cell.length_b   1.000
_cell.length_c   1.000
_cell.angle_alpha   90.00
_cell.angle_beta   90.00
_cell.angle_gamma   90.00
#
_symmetry.space_group_name_H-M   'P 1'
#
loop_
_entity.id
_entity.type
_entity.pdbx_description
1 polymer ?
#
loop_
_entity_poly.entity_id
_entity_poly.type
_entity_poly.pdbx_seq_one_letter_code
_entity_poly.pdbx_strand_id
1 'polypeptide(L)'
;MATTQASISNAGAPTHSRGLVIFWGILLIVTGILAILMPEVAALATALTLAWLVIFAGIVEIVHAVQTRHRRGFGWKLASGIVTLLLGLSILLFPVAGIASLALMIGAFIFAGGIFRLILAFRLRPQKGWGWVLFDALLSIVIGGLIAWGWPASSIAFIGLLTGFWLLFTGIWRIILDGRAPQPGDAS
;
A
#
# COMPACT_ATOMS: atom_id res chain seq x y z
N MET A 1 23.91 -18.32 37.24
CA MET A 1 23.47 -17.29 36.29
C MET A 1 22.95 -17.82 34.95
N ALA A 2 23.02 -19.13 34.69
CA ALA A 2 22.58 -19.72 33.40
C ALA A 2 21.11 -20.18 33.34
N THR A 3 20.41 -20.25 34.45
CA THR A 3 19.04 -20.76 34.55
C THR A 3 17.95 -19.71 34.33
N THR A 4 18.30 -18.41 34.34
CA THR A 4 17.34 -17.31 34.19
C THR A 4 17.10 -16.92 32.71
N GLN A 5 17.99 -17.28 31.80
CA GLN A 5 17.84 -17.00 30.37
C GLN A 5 16.95 -18.01 29.63
N ALA A 6 16.76 -19.21 30.16
CA ALA A 6 15.91 -20.23 29.55
C ALA A 6 14.41 -19.97 29.71
N SER A 7 14.00 -19.14 30.69
CA SER A 7 12.59 -18.86 30.97
C SER A 7 11.99 -17.72 30.11
N ILE A 8 12.82 -16.90 29.46
CA ILE A 8 12.35 -15.77 28.63
C ILE A 8 12.09 -16.20 27.18
N SER A 9 12.65 -17.32 26.77
CA SER A 9 12.50 -17.86 25.40
C SER A 9 11.10 -18.45 25.11
N ASN A 10 10.30 -18.71 26.15
CA ASN A 10 8.96 -19.31 26.00
C ASN A 10 7.81 -18.32 26.21
N ALA A 11 8.05 -17.00 26.12
CA ALA A 11 6.98 -16.02 26.08
C ALA A 11 6.26 -16.12 24.73
N GLY A 12 5.31 -17.08 24.67
CA GLY A 12 4.16 -17.15 23.77
C GLY A 12 4.31 -16.48 22.41
N ALA A 13 4.94 -17.15 21.45
CA ALA A 13 4.61 -16.88 20.06
C ALA A 13 3.09 -17.11 19.94
N PRO A 14 2.28 -16.13 19.47
CA PRO A 14 0.84 -16.30 19.36
C PRO A 14 0.60 -17.48 18.41
N THR A 15 0.12 -18.60 18.96
CA THR A 15 -0.34 -19.75 18.21
C THR A 15 -1.59 -19.31 17.48
N HIS A 16 -1.45 -18.64 16.35
CA HIS A 16 -2.56 -18.41 15.44
C HIS A 16 -3.02 -19.80 14.98
N SER A 17 -4.18 -20.23 15.45
CA SER A 17 -4.75 -21.50 15.02
C SER A 17 -4.74 -21.52 13.49
N ARG A 18 -4.19 -22.57 12.89
CA ARG A 18 -4.06 -22.75 11.42
C ARG A 18 -5.39 -22.46 10.70
N GLY A 19 -6.52 -22.80 11.35
CA GLY A 19 -7.85 -22.48 10.85
C GLY A 19 -8.12 -20.98 10.75
N LEU A 20 -7.62 -20.17 11.68
CA LEU A 20 -7.82 -18.71 11.69
C LEU A 20 -7.05 -18.03 10.58
N VAL A 21 -5.83 -18.52 10.29
CA VAL A 21 -5.00 -18.01 9.19
C VAL A 21 -5.61 -18.35 7.83
N ILE A 22 -6.09 -19.58 7.65
CA ILE A 22 -6.76 -20.01 6.42
C ILE A 22 -8.06 -19.22 6.24
N PHE A 23 -8.85 -19.04 7.30
CA PHE A 23 -10.08 -18.23 7.25
C PHE A 23 -9.80 -16.80 6.78
N TRP A 24 -8.79 -16.11 7.36
CA TRP A 24 -8.40 -14.78 6.95
C TRP A 24 -7.85 -14.75 5.52
N GLY A 25 -7.08 -15.77 5.12
CA GLY A 25 -6.56 -15.89 3.75
C GLY A 25 -7.68 -16.03 2.72
N ILE A 26 -8.66 -16.88 2.99
CA ILE A 26 -9.84 -17.06 2.12
C ILE A 26 -10.65 -15.76 2.06
N LEU A 27 -10.87 -15.10 3.20
CA LEU A 27 -11.58 -13.83 3.26
C LEU A 27 -10.92 -12.77 2.38
N LEU A 28 -9.58 -12.67 2.44
CA LEU A 28 -8.81 -11.73 1.61
C LEU A 28 -8.91 -12.07 0.12
N ILE A 29 -8.90 -13.36 -0.25
CA ILE A 29 -9.05 -13.77 -1.65
C ILE A 29 -10.45 -13.42 -2.16
N VAL A 30 -11.49 -13.74 -1.40
CA VAL A 30 -12.89 -13.43 -1.77
C VAL A 30 -13.08 -11.91 -1.92
N THR A 31 -12.58 -11.15 -0.94
CA THR A 31 -12.64 -9.67 -0.99
C THR A 31 -11.84 -9.12 -2.17
N GLY A 32 -10.68 -9.71 -2.49
CA GLY A 32 -9.87 -9.33 -3.65
C GLY A 32 -10.57 -9.59 -4.98
N ILE A 33 -11.26 -10.73 -5.12
CA ILE A 33 -12.07 -11.04 -6.30
C ILE A 33 -13.24 -10.05 -6.44
N LEU A 34 -13.96 -9.78 -5.35
CA LEU A 34 -15.04 -8.79 -5.35
C LEU A 34 -14.54 -7.39 -5.71
N ALA A 35 -13.36 -7.01 -5.22
CA ALA A 35 -12.74 -5.73 -5.55
C ALA A 35 -12.38 -5.61 -7.03
N ILE A 36 -11.99 -6.71 -7.69
CA ILE A 36 -11.73 -6.74 -9.13
C ILE A 36 -13.03 -6.65 -9.94
N LEU A 37 -14.10 -7.29 -9.46
CA LEU A 37 -15.40 -7.27 -10.11
C LEU A 37 -16.12 -5.93 -9.97
N MET A 38 -15.87 -5.22 -8.86
CA MET A 38 -16.48 -3.92 -8.54
C MET A 38 -15.40 -2.90 -8.16
N PRO A 39 -14.55 -2.47 -9.11
CA PRO A 39 -13.39 -1.63 -8.81
C PRO A 39 -13.76 -0.26 -8.24
N GLU A 40 -14.92 0.27 -8.60
CA GLU A 40 -15.43 1.55 -8.07
C GLU A 40 -15.69 1.48 -6.56
N VAL A 41 -16.32 0.38 -6.11
CA VAL A 41 -16.60 0.15 -4.68
C VAL A 41 -15.29 -0.05 -3.91
N ALA A 42 -14.38 -0.82 -4.46
CA ALA A 42 -13.07 -1.06 -3.85
C ALA A 42 -12.24 0.23 -3.74
N ALA A 43 -12.26 1.07 -4.78
CA ALA A 43 -11.59 2.37 -4.77
C ALA A 43 -12.17 3.30 -3.71
N LEU A 44 -13.50 3.39 -3.61
CA LEU A 44 -14.17 4.20 -2.58
C LEU A 44 -13.85 3.70 -1.16
N ALA A 45 -13.92 2.39 -0.93
CA ALA A 45 -13.58 1.80 0.36
C ALA A 45 -12.11 2.10 0.74
N THR A 46 -11.20 2.00 -0.22
CA THR A 46 -9.78 2.35 -0.04
C THR A 46 -9.62 3.83 0.29
N ALA A 47 -10.29 4.72 -0.45
CA ALA A 47 -10.22 6.16 -0.21
C ALA A 47 -10.74 6.54 1.18
N LEU A 48 -11.88 5.99 1.59
CA LEU A 48 -12.44 6.25 2.92
C LEU A 48 -11.53 5.73 4.03
N THR A 49 -10.94 4.55 3.85
CA THR A 49 -9.97 3.99 4.80
C THR A 49 -8.75 4.90 4.92
N LEU A 50 -8.19 5.34 3.79
CA LEU A 50 -7.06 6.28 3.78
C LEU A 50 -7.44 7.63 4.39
N ALA A 51 -8.63 8.17 4.10
CA ALA A 51 -9.11 9.42 4.68
C ALA A 51 -9.10 9.37 6.22
N TRP A 52 -9.66 8.31 6.80
CA TRP A 52 -9.65 8.11 8.25
C TRP A 52 -8.24 7.98 8.82
N LEU A 53 -7.37 7.20 8.17
CA LEU A 53 -5.97 7.06 8.61
C LEU A 53 -5.23 8.40 8.58
N VAL A 54 -5.43 9.21 7.53
CA VAL A 54 -4.80 10.53 7.39
C VAL A 54 -5.36 11.51 8.42
N ILE A 55 -6.69 11.49 8.71
CA ILE A 55 -7.29 12.29 9.78
C ILE A 55 -6.68 11.93 11.13
N PHE A 56 -6.62 10.64 11.47
CA PHE A 56 -6.00 10.19 12.72
C PHE A 56 -4.52 10.60 12.80
N ALA A 57 -3.77 10.45 11.71
CA ALA A 57 -2.37 10.88 11.65
C ALA A 57 -2.24 12.38 11.90
N GLY A 58 -3.07 13.21 11.26
CA GLY A 58 -3.11 14.66 11.47
C GLY A 58 -3.42 15.04 12.92
N ILE A 59 -4.41 14.38 13.56
CA ILE A 59 -4.74 14.59 14.97
C ILE A 59 -3.54 14.25 15.86
N VAL A 60 -2.91 13.08 15.66
CA VAL A 60 -1.74 12.65 16.43
C VAL A 60 -0.58 13.63 16.27
N GLU A 61 -0.35 14.12 15.03
CA GLU A 61 0.70 15.09 14.74
C GLU A 61 0.45 16.43 15.45
N ILE A 62 -0.79 16.93 15.47
CA ILE A 62 -1.17 18.12 16.21
C ILE A 62 -0.97 17.93 17.71
N VAL A 63 -1.44 16.82 18.27
CA VAL A 63 -1.27 16.51 19.69
C VAL A 63 0.22 16.46 20.06
N HIS A 64 1.03 15.80 19.23
CA HIS A 64 2.47 15.72 19.43
C HIS A 64 3.15 17.10 19.32
N ALA A 65 2.72 17.93 18.36
CA ALA A 65 3.21 19.31 18.26
C ALA A 65 2.92 20.12 19.53
N VAL A 66 1.70 20.04 20.05
CA VAL A 66 1.29 20.74 21.28
C VAL A 66 2.08 20.25 22.50
N GLN A 67 2.32 18.96 22.62
CA GLN A 67 3.14 18.38 23.70
C GLN A 67 4.60 18.85 23.63
N THR A 68 5.11 19.09 22.43
CA THR A 68 6.50 19.52 22.21
C THR A 68 6.65 21.05 21.98
N ARG A 69 5.67 21.85 22.38
CA ARG A 69 5.59 23.31 22.12
C ARG A 69 6.82 24.12 22.57
N HIS A 70 7.57 23.66 23.55
CA HIS A 70 8.78 24.31 24.05
C HIS A 70 10.04 24.04 23.20
N ARG A 71 9.97 23.16 22.19
CA ARG A 71 11.10 22.86 21.31
C ARG A 71 11.11 23.75 20.08
N ARG A 72 12.30 24.05 19.54
CA ARG A 72 12.45 24.73 18.25
C ARG A 72 11.74 23.93 17.16
N GLY A 73 10.91 24.60 16.34
CA GLY A 73 10.19 23.98 15.24
C GLY A 73 8.71 23.64 15.55
N PHE A 74 8.16 24.07 16.68
CA PHE A 74 6.76 23.89 17.03
C PHE A 74 5.80 24.34 15.90
N GLY A 75 6.01 25.58 15.39
CA GLY A 75 5.13 26.12 14.33
C GLY A 75 5.12 25.26 13.07
N TRP A 76 6.26 24.71 12.65
CA TRP A 76 6.35 23.84 11.47
C TRP A 76 5.59 22.52 11.68
N LYS A 77 5.76 21.89 12.86
CA LYS A 77 5.05 20.65 13.21
C LYS A 77 3.55 20.86 13.32
N LEU A 78 3.13 21.98 13.90
CA LEU A 78 1.70 22.31 14.00
C LEU A 78 1.10 22.57 12.62
N ALA A 79 1.80 23.31 11.76
CA ALA A 79 1.36 23.56 10.39
C ALA A 79 1.25 22.24 9.60
N SER A 80 2.23 21.35 9.70
CA SER A 80 2.20 20.03 9.08
C SER A 80 0.97 19.24 9.54
N GLY A 81 0.73 19.13 10.85
CA GLY A 81 -0.44 18.41 11.39
C GLY A 81 -1.78 18.98 10.93
N ILE A 82 -1.91 20.32 10.84
CA ILE A 82 -3.11 20.97 10.32
C ILE A 82 -3.29 20.64 8.84
N VAL A 83 -2.24 20.72 8.03
CA VAL A 83 -2.28 20.38 6.61
C VAL A 83 -2.68 18.91 6.42
N THR A 84 -2.09 17.99 7.18
CA THR A 84 -2.42 16.55 7.15
C THR A 84 -3.89 16.33 7.48
N LEU A 85 -4.40 16.98 8.53
CA LEU A 85 -5.81 16.90 8.92
C LEU A 85 -6.75 17.42 7.83
N LEU A 86 -6.44 18.57 7.24
CA LEU A 86 -7.22 19.16 6.16
C LEU A 86 -7.21 18.28 4.90
N LEU A 87 -6.07 17.64 4.58
CA LEU A 87 -5.98 16.68 3.47
C LEU A 87 -6.87 15.47 3.72
N GLY A 88 -6.83 14.88 4.92
CA GLY A 88 -7.71 13.76 5.27
C GLY A 88 -9.19 14.13 5.19
N LEU A 89 -9.56 15.31 5.68
CA LEU A 89 -10.93 15.81 5.59
C LEU A 89 -11.36 16.07 4.14
N SER A 90 -10.46 16.60 3.30
CA SER A 90 -10.72 16.81 1.87
C SER A 90 -10.99 15.49 1.14
N ILE A 91 -10.23 14.42 1.44
CA ILE A 91 -10.46 13.10 0.86
C ILE A 91 -11.81 12.53 1.36
N LEU A 92 -12.16 12.75 2.62
CA LEU A 92 -13.43 12.28 3.18
C LEU A 92 -14.64 12.96 2.52
N LEU A 93 -14.58 14.28 2.28
CA LEU A 93 -15.63 15.05 1.66
C LEU A 93 -15.73 14.84 0.14
N PHE A 94 -14.60 14.63 -0.52
CA PHE A 94 -14.50 14.47 -1.97
C PHE A 94 -13.69 13.22 -2.33
N PRO A 95 -14.18 12.00 -2.01
CA PRO A 95 -13.38 10.78 -2.17
C PRO A 95 -12.99 10.52 -3.62
N VAL A 96 -13.87 10.81 -4.58
CA VAL A 96 -13.59 10.64 -6.02
C VAL A 96 -12.44 11.56 -6.47
N ALA A 97 -12.45 12.83 -6.05
CA ALA A 97 -11.37 13.76 -6.37
C ALA A 97 -10.06 13.37 -5.69
N GLY A 98 -10.13 12.87 -4.46
CA GLY A 98 -8.96 12.33 -3.73
C GLY A 98 -8.34 11.13 -4.44
N ILE A 99 -9.16 10.16 -4.86
CA ILE A 99 -8.69 9.00 -5.64
C ILE A 99 -8.09 9.45 -6.97
N ALA A 100 -8.79 10.33 -7.69
CA ALA A 100 -8.36 10.79 -9.00
C ALA A 100 -7.00 11.52 -8.93
N SER A 101 -6.80 12.38 -7.92
CA SER A 101 -5.52 13.09 -7.74
C SER A 101 -4.37 12.15 -7.36
N LEU A 102 -4.61 11.18 -6.47
CA LEU A 102 -3.62 10.18 -6.09
C LEU A 102 -3.23 9.29 -7.28
N ALA A 103 -4.21 8.82 -8.05
CA ALA A 103 -3.95 8.01 -9.23
C ALA A 103 -3.18 8.78 -10.30
N LEU A 104 -3.51 10.05 -10.52
CA LEU A 104 -2.77 10.90 -11.46
C LEU A 104 -1.32 11.09 -11.01
N MET A 105 -1.08 11.32 -9.72
CA MET A 105 0.26 11.43 -9.16
C MET A 105 1.04 10.12 -9.36
N ILE A 106 0.44 8.97 -9.04
CA ILE A 106 1.06 7.66 -9.27
C ILE A 106 1.32 7.44 -10.76
N GLY A 107 0.35 7.73 -11.63
CA GLY A 107 0.49 7.64 -13.08
C GLY A 107 1.63 8.50 -13.61
N ALA A 108 1.77 9.72 -13.12
CA ALA A 108 2.86 10.62 -13.47
C ALA A 108 4.23 10.07 -13.03
N PHE A 109 4.33 9.49 -11.83
CA PHE A 109 5.56 8.81 -11.37
C PHE A 109 5.90 7.58 -12.22
N ILE A 110 4.90 6.75 -12.57
CA ILE A 110 5.10 5.59 -13.44
C ILE A 110 5.56 6.05 -14.83
N PHE A 111 4.93 7.07 -15.39
CA PHE A 111 5.28 7.65 -16.69
C PHE A 111 6.70 8.21 -16.71
N ALA A 112 7.04 9.07 -15.72
CA ALA A 112 8.38 9.63 -15.59
C ALA A 112 9.43 8.52 -15.38
N GLY A 113 9.15 7.55 -14.51
CA GLY A 113 10.01 6.38 -14.31
C GLY A 113 10.20 5.55 -15.59
N GLY A 114 9.15 5.42 -16.41
CA GLY A 114 9.22 4.80 -17.74
C GLY A 114 10.18 5.53 -18.69
N ILE A 115 10.14 6.88 -18.72
CA ILE A 115 11.07 7.68 -19.51
C ILE A 115 12.52 7.46 -19.04
N PHE A 116 12.77 7.47 -17.73
CA PHE A 116 14.13 7.22 -17.21
C PHE A 116 14.64 5.82 -17.58
N ARG A 117 13.78 4.79 -17.47
CA ARG A 117 14.13 3.41 -17.88
C ARG A 117 14.32 3.30 -19.37
N LEU A 118 13.59 4.05 -20.18
CA LEU A 118 13.79 4.10 -21.64
C LEU A 118 15.19 4.63 -21.97
N ILE A 119 15.60 5.74 -21.36
CA ILE A 119 16.94 6.28 -21.53
C ILE A 119 18.01 5.26 -21.07
N LEU A 120 17.77 4.61 -19.93
CA LEU A 120 18.65 3.57 -19.40
C LEU A 120 18.77 2.38 -20.34
N ALA A 121 17.67 1.90 -20.93
CA ALA A 121 17.67 0.80 -21.87
C ALA A 121 18.55 1.08 -23.09
N PHE A 122 18.51 2.29 -23.63
CA PHE A 122 19.38 2.69 -24.74
C PHE A 122 20.87 2.78 -24.32
N ARG A 123 21.16 3.18 -23.08
CA ARG A 123 22.53 3.21 -22.56
C ARG A 123 23.11 1.82 -22.29
N LEU A 124 22.27 0.86 -21.98
CA LEU A 124 22.68 -0.52 -21.71
C LEU A 124 22.97 -1.35 -22.99
N ARG A 125 22.69 -0.82 -24.19
CA ARG A 125 23.08 -1.49 -25.42
C ARG A 125 24.59 -1.64 -25.54
N PRO A 126 25.12 -2.81 -25.93
CA PRO A 126 24.51 -4.06 -26.36
C PRO A 126 24.44 -5.15 -25.26
N GLN A 127 24.38 -4.83 -23.96
CA GLN A 127 24.43 -5.78 -22.85
C GLN A 127 23.21 -6.74 -22.88
N LYS A 128 23.44 -7.99 -22.38
CA LYS A 128 22.35 -8.96 -22.25
C LYS A 128 21.27 -8.43 -21.27
N GLY A 129 20.01 -8.43 -21.71
CA GLY A 129 18.89 -8.02 -20.87
C GLY A 129 18.34 -6.61 -21.14
N TRP A 130 19.00 -5.79 -21.96
CA TRP A 130 18.52 -4.44 -22.29
C TRP A 130 17.09 -4.43 -22.86
N GLY A 131 16.70 -5.49 -23.59
CA GLY A 131 15.36 -5.64 -24.16
C GLY A 131 14.26 -5.75 -23.08
N TRP A 132 14.53 -6.40 -21.95
CA TRP A 132 13.60 -6.45 -20.82
C TRP A 132 13.38 -5.08 -20.17
N VAL A 133 14.46 -4.29 -20.03
CA VAL A 133 14.39 -2.92 -19.54
C VAL A 133 13.62 -2.02 -20.51
N LEU A 134 13.80 -2.22 -21.81
CA LEU A 134 13.05 -1.51 -22.84
C LEU A 134 11.55 -1.86 -22.80
N PHE A 135 11.22 -3.13 -22.67
CA PHE A 135 9.83 -3.59 -22.57
C PHE A 135 9.15 -3.00 -21.33
N ASP A 136 9.79 -3.06 -20.15
CA ASP A 136 9.30 -2.47 -18.91
C ASP A 136 9.11 -0.95 -19.03
N ALA A 137 10.05 -0.26 -19.68
CA ALA A 137 9.96 1.17 -19.93
C ALA A 137 8.75 1.54 -20.78
N LEU A 138 8.55 0.83 -21.92
CA LEU A 138 7.42 1.08 -22.81
C LEU A 138 6.09 0.77 -22.10
N LEU A 139 6.01 -0.34 -21.39
CA LEU A 139 4.82 -0.70 -20.61
C LEU A 139 4.50 0.37 -19.55
N SER A 140 5.50 0.86 -18.84
CA SER A 140 5.32 1.93 -17.85
C SER A 140 4.82 3.23 -18.46
N ILE A 141 5.36 3.63 -19.61
CA ILE A 141 4.91 4.83 -20.35
C ILE A 141 3.46 4.67 -20.82
N VAL A 142 3.10 3.51 -21.37
CA VAL A 142 1.74 3.24 -21.81
C VAL A 142 0.75 3.28 -20.63
N ILE A 143 1.06 2.59 -19.55
CA ILE A 143 0.20 2.56 -18.35
C ILE A 143 0.03 3.97 -17.76
N GLY A 144 1.13 4.70 -17.57
CA GLY A 144 1.07 6.07 -17.04
C GLY A 144 0.29 7.02 -17.97
N GLY A 145 0.44 6.88 -19.29
CA GLY A 145 -0.30 7.63 -20.29
C GLY A 145 -1.80 7.30 -20.31
N LEU A 146 -2.18 6.02 -20.16
CA LEU A 146 -3.58 5.59 -20.09
C LEU A 146 -4.28 6.14 -18.85
N ILE A 147 -3.58 6.18 -17.71
CA ILE A 147 -4.13 6.78 -16.48
C ILE A 147 -4.42 8.27 -16.69
N ALA A 148 -3.52 9.00 -17.36
CA ALA A 148 -3.71 10.42 -17.63
C ALA A 148 -4.79 10.69 -18.70
N TRP A 149 -4.88 9.83 -19.74
CA TRP A 149 -5.85 10.01 -20.83
C TRP A 149 -7.30 9.85 -20.39
N GLY A 150 -7.60 8.82 -19.57
CA GLY A 150 -8.95 8.51 -19.13
C GLY A 150 -9.35 9.17 -17.79
N TRP A 151 -8.53 10.10 -17.27
CA TRP A 151 -8.79 10.78 -16.00
C TRP A 151 -10.12 11.55 -16.04
N PRO A 152 -10.99 11.54 -14.98
CA PRO A 152 -10.80 10.86 -13.68
C PRO A 152 -11.34 9.41 -13.62
N ALA A 153 -12.10 8.95 -14.60
CA ALA A 153 -12.77 7.65 -14.57
C ALA A 153 -11.79 6.46 -14.52
N SER A 154 -10.71 6.50 -15.34
CA SER A 154 -9.65 5.47 -15.33
C SER A 154 -8.96 5.36 -13.98
N SER A 155 -8.87 6.47 -13.23
CA SER A 155 -8.23 6.52 -11.93
C SER A 155 -8.94 5.67 -10.88
N ILE A 156 -10.28 5.70 -10.89
CA ILE A 156 -11.11 4.91 -9.97
C ILE A 156 -10.93 3.43 -10.27
N ALA A 157 -11.05 3.05 -11.53
CA ALA A 157 -10.85 1.66 -11.96
C ALA A 157 -9.43 1.16 -11.63
N PHE A 158 -8.42 1.98 -11.87
CA PHE A 158 -7.02 1.65 -11.61
C PHE A 158 -6.76 1.38 -10.12
N ILE A 159 -7.19 2.28 -9.23
CA ILE A 159 -7.00 2.10 -7.77
C ILE A 159 -7.79 0.89 -7.27
N GLY A 160 -9.03 0.69 -7.75
CA GLY A 160 -9.86 -0.46 -7.37
C GLY A 160 -9.23 -1.79 -7.79
N LEU A 161 -8.76 -1.88 -9.04
CA LEU A 161 -8.05 -3.06 -9.55
C LEU A 161 -6.76 -3.31 -8.79
N LEU A 162 -5.96 -2.28 -8.55
CA LEU A 162 -4.71 -2.39 -7.80
C LEU A 162 -4.95 -2.94 -6.39
N THR A 163 -5.97 -2.41 -5.71
CA THR A 163 -6.38 -2.88 -4.38
C THR A 163 -6.84 -4.33 -4.43
N GLY A 164 -7.64 -4.71 -5.43
CA GLY A 164 -8.12 -6.08 -5.62
C GLY A 164 -6.99 -7.07 -5.85
N PHE A 165 -6.04 -6.75 -6.74
CA PHE A 165 -4.86 -7.57 -6.96
C PHE A 165 -4.00 -7.69 -5.70
N TRP A 166 -3.78 -6.58 -4.98
CA TRP A 166 -2.99 -6.60 -3.75
C TRP A 166 -3.63 -7.50 -2.67
N LEU A 167 -4.94 -7.43 -2.50
CA LEU A 167 -5.68 -8.29 -1.56
C LEU A 167 -5.59 -9.77 -1.97
N LEU A 168 -5.75 -10.07 -3.25
CA LEU A 168 -5.62 -11.43 -3.80
C LEU A 168 -4.23 -12.00 -3.51
N PHE A 169 -3.18 -11.29 -3.90
CA PHE A 169 -1.80 -11.74 -3.67
C PHE A 169 -1.49 -11.90 -2.19
N THR A 170 -1.96 -10.98 -1.35
CA THR A 170 -1.77 -11.05 0.10
C THR A 170 -2.49 -12.28 0.68
N GLY A 171 -3.71 -12.56 0.23
CA GLY A 171 -4.47 -13.74 0.68
C GLY A 171 -3.80 -15.05 0.27
N ILE A 172 -3.39 -15.16 -0.99
CA ILE A 172 -2.67 -16.34 -1.52
C ILE A 172 -1.35 -16.54 -0.77
N TRP A 173 -0.55 -15.48 -0.63
CA TRP A 173 0.74 -15.51 0.06
C TRP A 173 0.61 -15.96 1.51
N ARG A 174 -0.41 -15.46 2.20
CA ARG A 174 -0.70 -15.83 3.59
C ARG A 174 -1.04 -17.32 3.72
N ILE A 175 -1.85 -17.87 2.83
CA ILE A 175 -2.19 -19.30 2.85
C ILE A 175 -0.94 -20.18 2.57
N ILE A 176 -0.10 -19.78 1.62
CA ILE A 176 1.08 -20.55 1.23
C ILE A 176 2.15 -20.57 2.33
N LEU A 177 2.44 -19.41 2.94
CA LEU A 177 3.51 -19.31 3.92
C LEU A 177 3.12 -19.90 5.27
N ASP A 178 1.95 -19.55 5.79
CA ASP A 178 1.51 -20.02 7.10
C ASP A 178 1.03 -21.49 7.05
N GLY A 179 0.65 -21.99 5.85
CA GLY A 179 0.37 -23.40 5.63
C GLY A 179 1.61 -24.31 5.71
N ARG A 180 2.83 -23.73 5.61
CA ARG A 180 4.11 -24.45 5.62
C ARG A 180 4.87 -24.34 6.96
N ALA A 181 4.40 -23.54 7.91
CA ALA A 181 5.08 -23.44 9.21
C ALA A 181 5.07 -24.78 9.93
N PRO A 182 6.25 -25.37 10.28
CA PRO A 182 6.33 -26.61 11.04
C PRO A 182 5.66 -26.40 12.40
N GLN A 183 4.86 -27.36 12.84
CA GLN A 183 4.28 -27.31 14.19
C GLN A 183 5.36 -27.62 15.23
N PRO A 184 5.32 -27.00 16.42
CA PRO A 184 6.24 -27.30 17.52
C PRO A 184 6.18 -28.74 18.03
N GLY A 185 5.33 -29.59 17.47
CA GLY A 185 5.14 -31.00 17.81
C GLY A 185 5.78 -32.01 16.85
N ASP A 186 6.30 -31.57 15.69
CA ASP A 186 6.84 -32.48 14.66
C ASP A 186 8.34 -32.83 14.91
N ALA A 187 8.91 -32.39 16.02
CA ALA A 187 10.32 -32.62 16.41
C ALA A 187 10.46 -33.53 17.63
N SER A 188 9.57 -34.52 17.79
CA SER A 188 9.70 -35.56 18.83
C SER A 188 9.98 -36.94 18.22
#